data_aa907a97241602fa5e6dcbd8d1f5ac58
#
_entry.id   aa907a97241602fa5e6dcbd8d1f5ac58
#
_cell.length_a   1.000
_cell.length_b   1.000
_cell.length_c   1.000
_cell.angle_alpha   90.00
_cell.angle_beta   90.00
_cell.angle_gamma   90.00
#
_symmetry.space_group_name_H-M   'P 1'
#
loop_
_entity.id
_entity.type
_entity.pdbx_description
1 polymer ?
#
loop_
_entity_poly.entity_id
_entity_poly.type
_entity_poly.pdbx_seq_one_letter_code
_entity_poly.pdbx_strand_id
1 'polypeptide(L)'
;MSTPMTPEGADKPRKLPRRPASTLAEKWTRIDGVDVFYRESPLVPQDARVMMHVHGFGLSGRYLLPTAERLADEFHTYVPDLPGFGRSGSRKDMLDIPDLARAARDFLDDRDVEKATLVGNSMGCPVIIEFAHRYPERIDRAVLVSPAGGLFNQPLRRAIKQLSVDAPREPIRMARVAVPDYVRFGVPSTMRMFRSLTQYPSLQRLLEMRIPTLVVLGQRDPLLPHAHRVDEIASQTDSHVLVVLLEGAAHAINFSHPGQLAHIIRHFMDDLPIENDPSWPGHVRLYEVHRGKHHPPTRG
;
A
#
# COMPACT_ATOMS: atom_id res chain seq x y z
N MET A 1 -3.36 11.31 -60.91
CA MET A 1 -2.22 10.85 -60.09
C MET A 1 -2.20 11.71 -58.82
N SER A 2 -2.76 11.18 -57.76
CA SER A 2 -2.83 11.87 -56.46
C SER A 2 -1.82 11.25 -55.55
N THR A 3 -0.91 12.05 -55.05
CA THR A 3 0.17 11.68 -54.11
C THR A 3 -0.45 11.44 -52.70
N PRO A 4 -0.10 10.39 -51.99
CA PRO A 4 -0.61 10.21 -50.61
C PRO A 4 0.17 11.11 -49.65
N MET A 5 -0.57 11.90 -48.86
CA MET A 5 -0.06 12.66 -47.71
C MET A 5 0.36 11.69 -46.61
N THR A 6 1.59 11.74 -46.21
CA THR A 6 2.11 11.14 -44.97
C THR A 6 1.65 11.95 -43.76
N PRO A 7 1.19 11.34 -42.69
CA PRO A 7 0.90 12.07 -41.46
C PRO A 7 2.23 12.38 -40.74
N GLU A 8 2.64 13.62 -40.80
CA GLU A 8 3.69 14.20 -39.99
C GLU A 8 3.12 14.50 -38.60
N GLY A 9 3.81 14.09 -37.52
CA GLY A 9 3.53 14.57 -36.18
C GLY A 9 3.21 13.47 -35.15
N ALA A 10 4.05 12.44 -35.04
CA ALA A 10 4.10 11.67 -33.80
C ALA A 10 4.74 12.55 -32.71
N ASP A 11 3.92 13.13 -31.86
CA ASP A 11 4.32 13.96 -30.73
C ASP A 11 5.26 13.13 -29.81
N LYS A 12 6.50 13.63 -29.65
CA LYS A 12 7.50 12.97 -28.78
C LYS A 12 6.97 12.97 -27.35
N PRO A 13 7.05 11.85 -26.62
CA PRO A 13 6.53 11.77 -25.27
C PRO A 13 7.10 12.89 -24.40
N ARG A 14 6.24 13.75 -23.88
CA ARG A 14 6.55 14.89 -23.03
C ARG A 14 7.27 14.35 -21.78
N LYS A 15 8.57 14.67 -21.64
CA LYS A 15 9.32 14.34 -20.43
C LYS A 15 8.63 15.01 -19.24
N LEU A 16 8.05 14.21 -18.35
CA LEU A 16 7.51 14.70 -17.09
C LEU A 16 8.62 15.47 -16.34
N PRO A 17 8.30 16.61 -15.70
CA PRO A 17 9.29 17.38 -14.96
C PRO A 17 9.95 16.51 -13.89
N ARG A 18 11.27 16.63 -13.72
CA ARG A 18 12.00 15.97 -12.63
C ARG A 18 11.38 16.46 -11.32
N ARG A 19 10.84 15.54 -10.53
CA ARG A 19 10.31 15.87 -9.21
C ARG A 19 11.40 16.47 -8.32
N PRO A 20 11.08 17.50 -7.54
CA PRO A 20 11.93 17.95 -6.44
C PRO A 20 12.18 16.81 -5.43
N ALA A 21 13.20 16.95 -4.60
CA ALA A 21 13.42 16.09 -3.44
C ALA A 21 12.13 15.97 -2.61
N SER A 22 11.97 14.85 -1.88
CA SER A 22 10.77 14.55 -1.11
C SER A 22 10.07 15.79 -0.57
N THR A 23 8.79 15.96 -0.91
CA THR A 23 7.97 17.07 -0.41
C THR A 23 7.55 16.86 1.04
N LEU A 24 7.73 15.64 1.59
CA LEU A 24 7.37 15.31 2.97
C LEU A 24 8.51 15.69 3.92
N ALA A 25 8.16 16.41 4.99
CA ALA A 25 9.10 16.81 6.05
C ALA A 25 9.45 15.61 6.95
N GLU A 26 10.73 15.40 7.22
CA GLU A 26 11.21 14.37 8.15
C GLU A 26 11.07 14.87 9.59
N LYS A 27 10.46 14.06 10.46
CA LYS A 27 10.19 14.37 11.85
C LYS A 27 10.41 13.17 12.76
N TRP A 28 10.44 13.44 14.05
CA TRP A 28 10.53 12.47 15.12
C TRP A 28 9.48 12.74 16.17
N THR A 29 8.98 11.67 16.77
CA THR A 29 8.17 11.72 17.99
C THR A 29 8.56 10.57 18.90
N ARG A 30 8.05 10.57 20.15
CA ARG A 30 8.31 9.52 21.13
C ARG A 30 7.02 8.93 21.65
N ILE A 31 6.77 7.67 21.34
CA ILE A 31 5.56 6.94 21.68
C ILE A 31 5.93 5.75 22.57
N ASP A 32 5.34 5.64 23.75
CA ASP A 32 5.63 4.58 24.73
C ASP A 32 7.13 4.34 24.97
N GLY A 33 7.92 5.44 25.02
CA GLY A 33 9.35 5.39 25.24
C GLY A 33 10.19 4.98 24.01
N VAL A 34 9.58 4.77 22.84
CA VAL A 34 10.25 4.48 21.57
C VAL A 34 10.30 5.71 20.69
N ASP A 35 11.46 6.04 20.17
CA ASP A 35 11.61 7.13 19.20
C ASP A 35 11.07 6.65 17.84
N VAL A 36 10.05 7.32 17.32
CA VAL A 36 9.39 7.00 16.05
C VAL A 36 9.76 8.05 15.01
N PHE A 37 10.40 7.61 13.94
CA PHE A 37 10.67 8.43 12.78
C PHE A 37 9.49 8.41 11.83
N TYR A 38 9.12 9.59 11.30
CA TYR A 38 8.05 9.68 10.31
C TYR A 38 8.28 10.81 9.32
N ARG A 39 7.51 10.80 8.24
CA ARG A 39 7.45 11.88 7.26
C ARG A 39 6.03 12.38 7.17
N GLU A 40 5.88 13.68 6.97
CA GLU A 40 4.59 14.37 7.00
C GLU A 40 4.53 15.43 5.89
N SER A 41 3.36 15.61 5.28
CA SER A 41 3.13 16.70 4.34
C SER A 41 3.22 18.05 5.06
N PRO A 42 4.05 19.00 4.54
CA PRO A 42 4.36 20.22 5.26
C PRO A 42 3.23 21.25 5.27
N LEU A 43 2.41 21.24 4.22
CA LEU A 43 1.30 22.19 4.03
C LEU A 43 0.13 21.44 3.40
N VAL A 44 -0.98 21.42 4.11
CA VAL A 44 -2.25 20.84 3.65
C VAL A 44 -3.40 21.76 4.06
N PRO A 45 -4.54 21.78 3.35
CA PRO A 45 -5.75 22.43 3.81
C PRO A 45 -6.12 22.00 5.23
N GLN A 46 -6.67 22.89 6.02
CA GLN A 46 -6.98 22.64 7.45
C GLN A 46 -7.97 21.48 7.63
N ASP A 47 -8.83 21.26 6.66
CA ASP A 47 -9.87 20.23 6.62
C ASP A 47 -9.50 19.03 5.73
N ALA A 48 -8.22 18.91 5.33
CA ALA A 48 -7.77 17.80 4.51
C ALA A 48 -7.92 16.47 5.24
N ARG A 49 -8.49 15.48 4.52
CA ARG A 49 -8.56 14.11 5.03
C ARG A 49 -7.17 13.56 5.34
N VAL A 50 -7.03 12.89 6.48
CA VAL A 50 -5.76 12.31 6.89
C VAL A 50 -5.52 10.97 6.21
N MET A 51 -4.28 10.76 5.74
CA MET A 51 -3.84 9.51 5.13
C MET A 51 -2.52 9.03 5.77
N MET A 52 -2.50 7.82 6.31
CA MET A 52 -1.29 7.22 6.86
C MET A 52 -0.85 6.01 6.01
N HIS A 53 0.41 6.01 5.59
CA HIS A 53 1.01 4.93 4.81
C HIS A 53 1.77 3.95 5.70
N VAL A 54 1.43 2.66 5.60
CA VAL A 54 2.01 1.57 6.40
C VAL A 54 2.87 0.68 5.51
N HIS A 55 4.17 0.58 5.85
CA HIS A 55 5.16 -0.12 5.04
C HIS A 55 5.12 -1.66 5.18
N GLY A 56 5.83 -2.33 4.27
CA GLY A 56 5.94 -3.77 4.21
C GLY A 56 7.02 -4.37 5.11
N PHE A 57 7.15 -5.68 5.02
CA PHE A 57 8.06 -6.53 5.78
C PHE A 57 9.53 -6.13 5.58
N GLY A 58 10.23 -5.89 6.69
CA GLY A 58 11.67 -5.58 6.70
C GLY A 58 12.06 -4.24 6.08
N LEU A 59 11.10 -3.44 5.62
CA LEU A 59 11.32 -2.16 4.96
C LEU A 59 10.92 -0.99 5.85
N SER A 60 11.30 0.21 5.45
CA SER A 60 10.88 1.49 6.05
C SER A 60 9.83 2.18 5.16
N GLY A 61 9.19 3.24 5.65
CA GLY A 61 8.27 4.06 4.86
C GLY A 61 8.89 4.68 3.60
N ARG A 62 10.21 4.66 3.45
CA ARG A 62 10.94 5.29 2.35
C ARG A 62 10.51 4.82 0.95
N TYR A 63 10.19 3.53 0.78
CA TYR A 63 9.77 3.03 -0.53
C TYR A 63 8.33 3.39 -0.89
N LEU A 64 7.52 3.86 0.07
CA LEU A 64 6.16 4.33 -0.15
C LEU A 64 6.11 5.78 -0.66
N LEU A 65 7.20 6.54 -0.49
CA LEU A 65 7.26 7.97 -0.81
C LEU A 65 6.84 8.31 -2.24
N PRO A 66 7.20 7.55 -3.28
CA PRO A 66 6.78 7.92 -4.62
C PRO A 66 5.27 8.06 -4.82
N THR A 67 4.47 7.26 -4.10
CA THR A 67 3.00 7.38 -4.08
C THR A 67 2.53 8.42 -3.05
N ALA A 68 3.07 8.37 -1.83
CA ALA A 68 2.67 9.27 -0.75
C ALA A 68 2.85 10.75 -1.13
N GLU A 69 3.97 11.10 -1.76
CA GLU A 69 4.25 12.47 -2.25
C GLU A 69 3.27 12.94 -3.33
N ARG A 70 2.68 12.02 -4.11
CA ARG A 70 1.66 12.36 -5.11
C ARG A 70 0.30 12.66 -4.51
N LEU A 71 0.06 12.21 -3.31
CA LEU A 71 -1.18 12.40 -2.55
C LEU A 71 -1.07 13.54 -1.53
N ALA A 72 0.15 13.97 -1.21
CA ALA A 72 0.43 14.91 -0.14
C ALA A 72 -0.08 16.35 -0.39
N ASP A 73 -0.43 16.70 -1.62
CA ASP A 73 -1.02 18.01 -1.95
C ASP A 73 -2.53 18.09 -1.62
N GLU A 74 -3.18 16.91 -1.48
CA GLU A 74 -4.62 16.79 -1.28
C GLU A 74 -4.98 16.19 0.08
N PHE A 75 -4.08 15.36 0.63
CA PHE A 75 -4.28 14.65 1.89
C PHE A 75 -3.20 15.02 2.90
N HIS A 76 -3.60 15.19 4.17
CA HIS A 76 -2.61 15.28 5.24
C HIS A 76 -1.95 13.91 5.41
N THR A 77 -0.76 13.76 4.84
CA THR A 77 -0.11 12.48 4.65
C THR A 77 0.96 12.22 5.68
N TYR A 78 0.87 11.06 6.36
CA TYR A 78 1.88 10.54 7.27
C TYR A 78 2.52 9.26 6.72
N VAL A 79 3.83 9.14 6.84
CA VAL A 79 4.60 7.94 6.44
C VAL A 79 5.55 7.58 7.59
N PRO A 80 5.06 6.92 8.66
CA PRO A 80 5.91 6.47 9.75
C PRO A 80 6.77 5.27 9.34
N ASP A 81 7.96 5.19 9.91
CA ASP A 81 8.67 3.93 10.07
C ASP A 81 8.13 3.32 11.37
N LEU A 82 7.41 2.19 11.29
CA LEU A 82 6.85 1.55 12.48
C LEU A 82 7.95 1.13 13.46
N PRO A 83 7.69 1.05 14.78
CA PRO A 83 8.67 0.60 15.76
C PRO A 83 9.35 -0.72 15.37
N GLY A 84 10.68 -0.75 15.42
CA GLY A 84 11.51 -1.90 15.00
C GLY A 84 11.90 -1.87 13.52
N PHE A 85 11.45 -0.88 12.75
CA PHE A 85 11.74 -0.77 11.32
C PHE A 85 12.41 0.56 10.97
N GLY A 86 13.11 0.57 9.84
CA GLY A 86 13.69 1.77 9.26
C GLY A 86 14.58 2.54 10.23
N ARG A 87 14.24 3.80 10.49
CA ARG A 87 14.96 4.70 11.40
C ARG A 87 14.38 4.71 12.82
N SER A 88 13.19 4.16 13.02
CA SER A 88 12.56 4.11 14.33
C SER A 88 13.29 3.20 15.30
N GLY A 89 13.21 3.50 16.57
CA GLY A 89 13.68 2.65 17.64
C GLY A 89 12.93 1.32 17.70
N SER A 90 13.48 0.35 18.42
CA SER A 90 12.85 -0.95 18.64
C SER A 90 12.62 -1.19 20.12
N ARG A 91 11.53 -1.90 20.44
CA ARG A 91 11.40 -2.54 21.76
C ARG A 91 12.18 -3.84 21.80
N LYS A 92 12.61 -4.26 22.99
CA LYS A 92 13.28 -5.56 23.21
C LYS A 92 12.38 -6.71 22.75
N ASP A 93 11.07 -6.57 22.97
CA ASP A 93 10.04 -7.51 22.52
C ASP A 93 9.59 -7.09 21.12
N MET A 94 9.97 -7.90 20.13
CA MET A 94 9.61 -7.61 18.77
C MET A 94 8.10 -7.66 18.59
N LEU A 95 7.59 -6.65 17.91
CA LEU A 95 6.17 -6.47 17.64
C LEU A 95 5.67 -7.52 16.62
N ASP A 96 4.51 -8.09 16.90
CA ASP A 96 3.73 -8.89 15.95
C ASP A 96 2.72 -8.01 15.19
N ILE A 97 1.86 -8.60 14.34
CA ILE A 97 0.85 -7.84 13.59
C ILE A 97 -0.09 -7.06 14.51
N PRO A 98 -0.66 -7.64 15.60
CA PRO A 98 -1.46 -6.90 16.57
C PRO A 98 -0.73 -5.73 17.25
N ASP A 99 0.53 -5.90 17.57
CA ASP A 99 1.35 -4.84 18.19
C ASP A 99 1.62 -3.71 17.20
N LEU A 100 1.90 -4.03 15.93
CA LEU A 100 2.09 -3.00 14.89
C LEU A 100 0.80 -2.21 14.62
N ALA A 101 -0.37 -2.87 14.67
CA ALA A 101 -1.65 -2.19 14.56
C ALA A 101 -1.90 -1.23 15.74
N ARG A 102 -1.52 -1.65 16.98
CA ARG A 102 -1.56 -0.78 18.16
C ARG A 102 -0.59 0.40 18.00
N ALA A 103 0.65 0.16 17.57
CA ALA A 103 1.62 1.23 17.34
C ALA A 103 1.15 2.24 16.29
N ALA A 104 0.44 1.77 15.26
CA ALA A 104 -0.19 2.66 14.27
C ALA A 104 -1.30 3.52 14.89
N ARG A 105 -2.13 2.96 15.80
CA ARG A 105 -3.13 3.71 16.55
C ARG A 105 -2.48 4.73 17.47
N ASP A 106 -1.46 4.32 18.25
CA ASP A 106 -0.75 5.18 19.18
C ASP A 106 -0.06 6.36 18.45
N PHE A 107 0.42 6.12 17.21
CA PHE A 107 0.93 7.19 16.35
C PHE A 107 -0.15 8.20 15.96
N LEU A 108 -1.35 7.76 15.58
CA LEU A 108 -2.46 8.66 15.27
C LEU A 108 -2.91 9.45 16.50
N ASP A 109 -2.93 8.82 17.69
CA ASP A 109 -3.23 9.48 18.94
C ASP A 109 -2.21 10.59 19.27
N ASP A 110 -0.92 10.32 19.10
CA ASP A 110 0.16 11.31 19.32
C ASP A 110 0.11 12.47 18.29
N ARG A 111 -0.58 12.32 17.18
CA ARG A 111 -0.82 13.36 16.16
C ARG A 111 -2.20 14.03 16.28
N ASP A 112 -2.96 13.75 17.33
CA ASP A 112 -4.34 14.25 17.53
C ASP A 112 -5.25 13.93 16.33
N VAL A 113 -5.01 12.78 15.66
CA VAL A 113 -5.80 12.31 14.54
C VAL A 113 -6.88 11.35 15.02
N GLU A 114 -8.12 11.79 15.00
CA GLU A 114 -9.26 10.98 15.40
C GLU A 114 -9.53 9.84 14.41
N LYS A 115 -9.47 10.11 13.11
CA LYS A 115 -9.79 9.16 12.05
C LYS A 115 -8.91 9.36 10.81
N ALA A 116 -8.45 8.26 10.19
CA ALA A 116 -7.59 8.32 9.02
C ALA A 116 -7.94 7.26 7.97
N THR A 117 -7.61 7.53 6.71
CA THR A 117 -7.47 6.51 5.67
C THR A 117 -6.10 5.85 5.81
N LEU A 118 -6.07 4.52 5.86
CA LEU A 118 -4.82 3.76 5.97
C LEU A 118 -4.47 3.10 4.64
N VAL A 119 -3.25 3.35 4.16
CA VAL A 119 -2.71 2.80 2.90
C VAL A 119 -1.55 1.88 3.21
N GLY A 120 -1.70 0.58 3.01
CA GLY A 120 -0.66 -0.41 3.30
C GLY A 120 -0.16 -1.13 2.07
N ASN A 121 1.11 -1.51 2.08
CA ASN A 121 1.66 -2.43 1.08
C ASN A 121 2.20 -3.68 1.77
N SER A 122 1.98 -4.85 1.16
CA SER A 122 2.54 -6.12 1.63
C SER A 122 2.11 -6.44 3.07
N MET A 123 3.06 -6.54 4.03
CA MET A 123 2.81 -6.70 5.47
C MET A 123 1.99 -5.53 6.06
N GLY A 124 2.05 -4.35 5.48
CA GLY A 124 1.22 -3.23 5.91
C GLY A 124 -0.28 -3.52 5.79
N CYS A 125 -0.67 -4.40 4.87
CA CYS A 125 -2.08 -4.78 4.70
C CYS A 125 -2.64 -5.55 5.91
N PRO A 126 -2.05 -6.66 6.40
CA PRO A 126 -2.52 -7.31 7.63
C PRO A 126 -2.46 -6.40 8.86
N VAL A 127 -1.51 -5.45 8.94
CA VAL A 127 -1.50 -4.45 10.01
C VAL A 127 -2.76 -3.56 9.95
N ILE A 128 -3.16 -3.11 8.75
CA ILE A 128 -4.38 -2.33 8.56
C ILE A 128 -5.63 -3.15 8.82
N ILE A 129 -5.67 -4.40 8.39
CA ILE A 129 -6.78 -5.32 8.64
C ILE A 129 -6.97 -5.52 10.16
N GLU A 130 -5.89 -5.72 10.91
CA GLU A 130 -5.95 -5.82 12.36
C GLU A 130 -6.34 -4.50 13.02
N PHE A 131 -5.83 -3.37 12.51
CA PHE A 131 -6.24 -2.05 12.97
C PHE A 131 -7.75 -1.84 12.80
N ALA A 132 -8.28 -2.13 11.61
CA ALA A 132 -9.70 -2.01 11.32
C ALA A 132 -10.58 -2.94 12.19
N HIS A 133 -10.06 -4.13 12.52
CA HIS A 133 -10.75 -5.06 13.41
C HIS A 133 -10.81 -4.57 14.87
N ARG A 134 -9.72 -3.96 15.37
CA ARG A 134 -9.63 -3.49 16.76
C ARG A 134 -10.17 -2.10 16.99
N TYR A 135 -10.04 -1.24 15.98
CA TYR A 135 -10.31 0.20 16.07
C TYR A 135 -11.15 0.68 14.86
N PRO A 136 -12.33 0.05 14.59
CA PRO A 136 -13.11 0.36 13.39
C PRO A 136 -13.56 1.83 13.32
N GLU A 137 -13.71 2.48 14.47
CA GLU A 137 -14.08 3.90 14.57
C GLU A 137 -12.94 4.86 14.15
N ARG A 138 -11.69 4.38 14.17
CA ARG A 138 -10.48 5.16 13.90
C ARG A 138 -10.04 5.13 12.43
N ILE A 139 -10.71 4.34 11.59
CA ILE A 139 -10.37 4.18 10.17
C ILE A 139 -11.55 4.60 9.29
N ASP A 140 -11.27 5.50 8.33
CA ASP A 140 -12.26 5.95 7.37
C ASP A 140 -12.36 5.00 6.18
N ARG A 141 -11.22 4.74 5.54
CA ARG A 141 -11.09 3.84 4.40
C ARG A 141 -9.79 3.04 4.49
N ALA A 142 -9.77 1.86 3.93
CA ALA A 142 -8.58 1.02 3.83
C ALA A 142 -8.13 0.87 2.36
N VAL A 143 -6.83 1.04 2.11
CA VAL A 143 -6.21 0.74 0.82
C VAL A 143 -5.13 -0.32 1.03
N LEU A 144 -5.35 -1.50 0.48
CA LEU A 144 -4.51 -2.68 0.63
C LEU A 144 -3.79 -2.97 -0.68
N VAL A 145 -2.50 -2.67 -0.75
CA VAL A 145 -1.68 -2.81 -1.95
C VAL A 145 -0.83 -4.07 -1.87
N SER A 146 -1.01 -4.99 -2.81
CA SER A 146 -0.28 -6.27 -2.86
C SER A 146 -0.24 -6.99 -1.50
N PRO A 147 -1.40 -7.34 -0.90
CA PRO A 147 -1.44 -7.96 0.42
C PRO A 147 -0.62 -9.25 0.44
N ALA A 148 0.33 -9.38 1.37
CA ALA A 148 1.14 -10.57 1.54
C ALA A 148 0.92 -11.19 2.92
N GLY A 149 1.21 -12.49 3.04
CA GLY A 149 1.09 -13.24 4.29
C GLY A 149 0.18 -14.47 4.17
N GLY A 150 -0.15 -15.05 5.31
CA GLY A 150 -0.95 -16.26 5.40
C GLY A 150 -0.23 -17.51 4.88
N LEU A 151 -1.00 -18.60 4.75
CA LEU A 151 -0.47 -19.93 4.40
C LEU A 151 0.14 -19.99 2.99
N PHE A 152 -0.28 -19.11 2.08
CA PHE A 152 0.24 -19.10 0.70
C PHE A 152 1.73 -18.78 0.64
N ASN A 153 2.25 -17.94 1.55
CA ASN A 153 3.66 -17.58 1.60
C ASN A 153 4.50 -18.51 2.49
N GLN A 154 3.93 -19.57 3.05
CA GLN A 154 4.65 -20.59 3.80
C GLN A 154 5.18 -21.73 2.89
N PRO A 155 6.29 -22.38 3.24
CA PRO A 155 7.26 -22.03 4.30
C PRO A 155 8.17 -20.88 3.87
N LEU A 156 9.03 -20.38 4.78
CA LEU A 156 9.95 -19.26 4.52
C LEU A 156 10.75 -19.40 3.22
N ARG A 157 11.21 -20.60 2.89
CA ARG A 157 11.91 -20.88 1.61
C ARG A 157 11.07 -20.53 0.38
N ARG A 158 9.73 -20.70 0.46
CA ARG A 158 8.80 -20.31 -0.62
C ARG A 158 8.71 -18.79 -0.72
N ALA A 159 8.58 -18.09 0.40
CA ALA A 159 8.56 -16.64 0.42
C ALA A 159 9.87 -16.05 -0.12
N ILE A 160 11.03 -16.59 0.26
CA ILE A 160 12.34 -16.20 -0.27
C ILE A 160 12.39 -16.42 -1.78
N LYS A 161 11.92 -17.58 -2.29
CA LYS A 161 11.84 -17.84 -3.73
C LYS A 161 10.92 -16.85 -4.44
N GLN A 162 9.76 -16.56 -3.87
CA GLN A 162 8.82 -15.58 -4.42
C GLN A 162 9.46 -14.19 -4.51
N LEU A 163 10.13 -13.73 -3.43
CA LEU A 163 10.86 -12.46 -3.42
C LEU A 163 12.02 -12.44 -4.42
N SER A 164 12.75 -13.55 -4.60
CA SER A 164 13.83 -13.63 -5.58
C SER A 164 13.32 -13.57 -7.03
N VAL A 165 12.11 -14.05 -7.29
CA VAL A 165 11.43 -13.93 -8.58
C VAL A 165 10.88 -12.52 -8.80
N ASP A 166 10.47 -11.84 -7.73
CA ASP A 166 9.96 -10.47 -7.77
C ASP A 166 11.07 -9.43 -7.99
N ALA A 167 12.21 -9.61 -7.33
CA ALA A 167 13.31 -8.64 -7.34
C ALA A 167 13.75 -8.14 -8.74
N PRO A 168 13.88 -8.99 -9.77
CA PRO A 168 14.21 -8.53 -11.12
C PRO A 168 13.07 -7.75 -11.82
N ARG A 169 11.86 -7.83 -11.31
CA ARG A 169 10.67 -7.14 -11.84
C ARG A 169 10.52 -5.74 -11.26
N GLU A 170 11.17 -5.50 -10.13
CA GLU A 170 11.15 -4.21 -9.46
C GLU A 170 12.23 -3.26 -10.02
N PRO A 171 12.01 -1.94 -10.00
CA PRO A 171 13.00 -0.98 -10.44
C PRO A 171 14.32 -1.12 -9.66
N ILE A 172 15.46 -1.12 -10.33
CA ILE A 172 16.78 -1.26 -9.67
C ILE A 172 17.01 -0.21 -8.56
N ARG A 173 16.35 0.94 -8.64
CA ARG A 173 16.36 1.96 -7.58
C ARG A 173 15.73 1.48 -6.28
N MET A 174 14.83 0.49 -6.34
CA MET A 174 14.22 -0.11 -5.16
C MET A 174 15.27 -0.79 -4.28
N ALA A 175 16.29 -1.44 -4.88
CA ALA A 175 17.37 -2.10 -4.15
C ALA A 175 18.16 -1.12 -3.25
N ARG A 176 18.30 0.15 -3.64
CA ARG A 176 18.97 1.18 -2.83
C ARG A 176 18.21 1.52 -1.54
N VAL A 177 16.93 1.21 -1.50
CA VAL A 177 16.08 1.37 -0.32
C VAL A 177 16.01 0.06 0.46
N ALA A 178 15.71 -1.03 -0.23
CA ALA A 178 15.43 -2.31 0.38
C ALA A 178 16.64 -2.95 1.04
N VAL A 179 17.82 -2.92 0.40
CA VAL A 179 19.02 -3.62 0.93
C VAL A 179 19.46 -3.04 2.29
N PRO A 180 19.61 -1.71 2.48
CA PRO A 180 19.95 -1.17 3.80
C PRO A 180 18.91 -1.48 4.88
N ASP A 181 17.62 -1.45 4.52
CA ASP A 181 16.54 -1.72 5.46
C ASP A 181 16.54 -3.19 5.92
N TYR A 182 16.68 -4.14 4.99
CA TYR A 182 16.79 -5.58 5.33
C TYR A 182 18.02 -5.90 6.18
N VAL A 183 19.17 -5.28 5.89
CA VAL A 183 20.38 -5.44 6.70
C VAL A 183 20.16 -4.94 8.13
N ARG A 184 19.51 -3.78 8.28
CA ARG A 184 19.19 -3.21 9.59
C ARG A 184 18.16 -4.05 10.34
N PHE A 185 17.14 -4.57 9.67
CA PHE A 185 16.10 -5.40 10.27
C PHE A 185 16.64 -6.69 10.86
N GLY A 186 17.60 -7.32 10.19
CA GLY A 186 18.36 -8.47 10.68
C GLY A 186 17.60 -9.79 10.69
N VAL A 187 18.34 -10.89 10.85
CA VAL A 187 17.80 -12.26 10.76
C VAL A 187 16.82 -12.63 11.88
N PRO A 188 17.08 -12.33 13.18
CA PRO A 188 16.14 -12.68 14.24
C PRO A 188 14.78 -12.00 14.08
N SER A 189 14.80 -10.73 13.67
CA SER A 189 13.60 -9.93 13.40
C SER A 189 12.82 -10.51 12.22
N THR A 190 13.53 -10.88 11.16
CA THR A 190 12.98 -11.52 9.96
C THR A 190 12.20 -12.79 10.31
N MET A 191 12.80 -13.70 11.09
CA MET A 191 12.17 -14.97 11.44
C MET A 191 10.90 -14.78 12.29
N ARG A 192 10.96 -13.90 13.28
CA ARG A 192 9.85 -13.65 14.18
C ARG A 192 8.68 -13.00 13.44
N MET A 193 8.95 -11.95 12.68
CA MET A 193 7.93 -11.25 11.92
C MET A 193 7.35 -12.13 10.80
N PHE A 194 8.17 -12.94 10.13
CA PHE A 194 7.68 -13.91 9.14
C PHE A 194 6.66 -14.87 9.75
N ARG A 195 6.95 -15.39 10.95
CA ARG A 195 6.01 -16.26 11.67
C ARG A 195 4.69 -15.54 11.97
N SER A 196 4.75 -14.33 12.52
CA SER A 196 3.56 -13.53 12.81
C SER A 196 2.74 -13.27 11.54
N LEU A 197 3.39 -12.80 10.47
CA LEU A 197 2.75 -12.49 9.20
C LEU A 197 2.05 -13.68 8.57
N THR A 198 2.68 -14.85 8.58
CA THR A 198 2.11 -16.05 7.91
C THR A 198 1.08 -16.79 8.76
N GLN A 199 1.04 -16.57 10.06
CA GLN A 199 0.02 -17.13 10.96
C GLN A 199 -1.19 -16.22 11.14
N TYR A 200 -1.09 -14.95 10.74
CA TYR A 200 -2.18 -14.01 10.87
C TYR A 200 -3.34 -14.35 9.88
N PRO A 201 -4.60 -14.41 10.36
CA PRO A 201 -5.76 -14.82 9.55
C PRO A 201 -6.27 -13.68 8.68
N SER A 202 -5.43 -13.11 7.80
CA SER A 202 -5.70 -11.91 7.03
C SER A 202 -6.99 -12.00 6.20
N LEU A 203 -7.22 -13.14 5.51
CA LEU A 203 -8.39 -13.29 4.65
C LEU A 203 -9.68 -13.31 5.47
N GLN A 204 -9.72 -14.10 6.56
CA GLN A 204 -10.89 -14.16 7.43
C GLN A 204 -11.23 -12.76 7.96
N ARG A 205 -10.24 -12.04 8.48
CA ARG A 205 -10.42 -10.69 9.02
C ARG A 205 -10.86 -9.70 7.95
N LEU A 206 -10.32 -9.79 6.73
CA LEU A 206 -10.74 -8.96 5.59
C LEU A 206 -12.23 -9.17 5.26
N LEU A 207 -12.70 -10.42 5.29
CA LEU A 207 -14.11 -10.74 5.03
C LEU A 207 -15.05 -10.24 6.14
N GLU A 208 -14.54 -10.09 7.37
CA GLU A 208 -15.28 -9.54 8.51
C GLU A 208 -15.31 -8.00 8.54
N MET A 209 -14.42 -7.33 7.80
CA MET A 209 -14.36 -5.86 7.73
C MET A 209 -15.65 -5.28 7.12
N ARG A 210 -16.07 -4.12 7.62
CA ARG A 210 -17.24 -3.37 7.12
C ARG A 210 -16.88 -1.97 6.65
N ILE A 211 -15.60 -1.71 6.44
CA ILE A 211 -15.05 -0.42 6.08
C ILE A 211 -14.86 -0.39 4.56
N PRO A 212 -15.13 0.74 3.87
CA PRO A 212 -14.82 0.87 2.46
C PRO A 212 -13.35 0.52 2.20
N THR A 213 -13.12 -0.51 1.40
CA THR A 213 -11.79 -1.11 1.21
C THR A 213 -11.45 -1.22 -0.26
N LEU A 214 -10.30 -0.67 -0.64
CA LEU A 214 -9.69 -0.84 -1.95
C LEU A 214 -8.54 -1.84 -1.86
N VAL A 215 -8.57 -2.88 -2.67
CA VAL A 215 -7.48 -3.85 -2.83
C VAL A 215 -6.84 -3.65 -4.20
N VAL A 216 -5.55 -3.32 -4.25
CA VAL A 216 -4.81 -3.14 -5.50
C VAL A 216 -3.79 -4.24 -5.65
N LEU A 217 -3.87 -5.01 -6.72
CA LEU A 217 -3.05 -6.17 -7.00
C LEU A 217 -2.19 -5.94 -8.24
N GLY A 218 -0.95 -6.42 -8.22
CA GLY A 218 -0.09 -6.46 -9.40
C GLY A 218 -0.24 -7.78 -10.16
N GLN A 219 -0.54 -7.72 -11.46
CA GLN A 219 -0.69 -8.93 -12.29
C GLN A 219 0.55 -9.84 -12.27
N ARG A 220 1.74 -9.25 -12.12
CA ARG A 220 3.02 -9.95 -12.13
C ARG A 220 3.59 -10.23 -10.73
N ASP A 221 2.82 -9.97 -9.68
CA ASP A 221 3.24 -10.18 -8.30
C ASP A 221 3.27 -11.69 -7.95
N PRO A 222 4.45 -12.28 -7.68
CA PRO A 222 4.55 -13.71 -7.39
C PRO A 222 4.14 -14.06 -5.95
N LEU A 223 3.94 -13.07 -5.06
CA LEU A 223 3.49 -13.29 -3.70
C LEU A 223 1.97 -13.45 -3.59
N LEU A 224 1.25 -13.09 -4.64
CA LEU A 224 -0.21 -13.22 -4.68
C LEU A 224 -0.64 -14.64 -5.07
N PRO A 225 -1.82 -15.09 -4.62
CA PRO A 225 -2.48 -16.26 -5.16
C PRO A 225 -2.79 -16.09 -6.66
N HIS A 226 -2.92 -17.19 -7.40
CA HIS A 226 -3.29 -17.15 -8.81
C HIS A 226 -4.59 -16.35 -9.07
N ALA A 227 -4.73 -15.79 -10.28
CA ALA A 227 -5.82 -14.90 -10.67
C ALA A 227 -7.23 -15.44 -10.35
N HIS A 228 -7.50 -16.76 -10.54
CA HIS A 228 -8.80 -17.35 -10.20
C HIS A 228 -9.16 -17.26 -8.70
N ARG A 229 -8.18 -17.12 -7.79
CA ARG A 229 -8.43 -16.85 -6.37
C ARG A 229 -8.79 -15.40 -6.10
N VAL A 230 -8.39 -14.48 -6.97
CA VAL A 230 -8.81 -13.08 -6.88
C VAL A 230 -10.31 -12.98 -7.11
N ASP A 231 -10.83 -13.69 -8.14
CA ASP A 231 -12.26 -13.78 -8.42
C ASP A 231 -13.03 -14.43 -7.26
N GLU A 232 -12.47 -15.49 -6.69
CA GLU A 232 -13.06 -16.17 -5.55
C GLU A 232 -13.14 -15.22 -4.32
N ILE A 233 -12.08 -14.49 -4.01
CA ILE A 233 -12.06 -13.52 -2.92
C ILE A 233 -13.06 -12.39 -3.20
N ALA A 234 -13.03 -11.81 -4.40
CA ALA A 234 -13.95 -10.75 -4.79
C ALA A 234 -15.42 -11.21 -4.72
N SER A 235 -15.69 -12.49 -5.08
CA SER A 235 -17.03 -13.07 -4.99
C SER A 235 -17.52 -13.32 -3.54
N GLN A 236 -16.62 -13.40 -2.58
CA GLN A 236 -16.93 -13.63 -1.17
C GLN A 236 -17.01 -12.33 -0.35
N THR A 237 -16.48 -11.21 -0.90
CA THR A 237 -16.54 -9.91 -0.23
C THR A 237 -17.87 -9.21 -0.50
N ASP A 238 -18.29 -8.39 0.44
CA ASP A 238 -19.46 -7.51 0.30
C ASP A 238 -19.14 -6.31 -0.62
N SER A 239 -20.15 -5.53 -0.99
CA SER A 239 -20.05 -4.39 -1.92
C SER A 239 -19.09 -3.27 -1.49
N HIS A 240 -18.66 -3.27 -0.23
CA HIS A 240 -17.70 -2.28 0.30
C HIS A 240 -16.23 -2.56 -0.06
N VAL A 241 -15.92 -3.73 -0.66
CA VAL A 241 -14.57 -4.07 -1.13
C VAL A 241 -14.51 -3.93 -2.65
N LEU A 242 -13.56 -3.12 -3.11
CA LEU A 242 -13.23 -2.93 -4.51
C LEU A 242 -11.86 -3.55 -4.79
N VAL A 243 -11.76 -4.47 -5.73
CA VAL A 243 -10.50 -5.10 -6.13
C VAL A 243 -10.09 -4.62 -7.50
N VAL A 244 -8.87 -4.12 -7.62
CA VAL A 244 -8.27 -3.58 -8.86
C VAL A 244 -7.01 -4.36 -9.18
N LEU A 245 -6.91 -4.86 -10.41
CA LEU A 245 -5.73 -5.53 -10.93
C LEU A 245 -4.98 -4.62 -11.90
N LEU A 246 -3.71 -4.31 -11.60
CA LEU A 246 -2.83 -3.52 -12.47
C LEU A 246 -2.00 -4.42 -13.37
N GLU A 247 -2.19 -4.28 -14.69
CA GLU A 247 -1.41 -4.98 -15.70
C GLU A 247 0.07 -4.57 -15.62
N GLY A 248 0.97 -5.55 -15.68
CA GLY A 248 2.42 -5.32 -15.70
C GLY A 248 3.05 -4.96 -14.35
N ALA A 249 2.26 -4.62 -13.33
CA ALA A 249 2.77 -4.30 -12.01
C ALA A 249 3.24 -5.55 -11.26
N ALA A 250 4.35 -5.43 -10.53
CA ALA A 250 4.90 -6.42 -9.61
C ALA A 250 4.49 -6.09 -8.15
N HIS A 251 5.26 -6.50 -7.15
CA HIS A 251 4.86 -6.42 -5.74
C HIS A 251 4.89 -5.00 -5.15
N ALA A 252 5.93 -4.21 -5.45
CA ALA A 252 6.11 -2.86 -4.90
C ALA A 252 5.42 -1.78 -5.74
N ILE A 253 4.11 -1.87 -5.94
CA ILE A 253 3.31 -0.94 -6.76
C ILE A 253 3.50 0.52 -6.33
N ASN A 254 3.59 0.76 -5.02
CA ASN A 254 3.84 2.10 -4.45
C ASN A 254 5.11 2.75 -5.00
N PHE A 255 6.09 1.96 -5.35
CA PHE A 255 7.38 2.41 -5.85
C PHE A 255 7.47 2.37 -7.37
N SER A 256 6.98 1.29 -7.98
CA SER A 256 7.10 1.03 -9.42
C SER A 256 6.04 1.76 -10.25
N HIS A 257 4.82 1.89 -9.76
CA HIS A 257 3.67 2.48 -10.46
C HIS A 257 2.96 3.56 -9.61
N PRO A 258 3.72 4.53 -9.04
CA PRO A 258 3.19 5.45 -8.04
C PRO A 258 2.12 6.39 -8.58
N GLY A 259 2.15 6.70 -9.86
CA GLY A 259 1.18 7.61 -10.47
C GLY A 259 -0.18 6.94 -10.65
N GLN A 260 -0.19 5.72 -11.20
CA GLN A 260 -1.41 4.94 -11.38
C GLN A 260 -2.04 4.62 -10.03
N LEU A 261 -1.22 4.23 -9.04
CA LEU A 261 -1.72 3.97 -7.71
C LEU A 261 -2.33 5.22 -7.06
N ALA A 262 -1.67 6.38 -7.17
CA ALA A 262 -2.21 7.63 -6.65
C ALA A 262 -3.53 8.03 -7.34
N HIS A 263 -3.65 7.83 -8.66
CA HIS A 263 -4.89 8.06 -9.40
C HIS A 263 -6.02 7.15 -8.90
N ILE A 264 -5.77 5.85 -8.77
CA ILE A 264 -6.74 4.88 -8.26
C ILE A 264 -7.19 5.24 -6.84
N ILE A 265 -6.24 5.62 -5.96
CA ILE A 265 -6.56 6.02 -4.59
C ILE A 265 -7.45 7.27 -4.59
N ARG A 266 -7.16 8.31 -5.38
CA ARG A 266 -8.01 9.50 -5.48
C ARG A 266 -9.43 9.16 -5.89
N HIS A 267 -9.59 8.38 -6.96
CA HIS A 267 -10.90 7.97 -7.42
C HIS A 267 -11.67 7.18 -6.35
N PHE A 268 -10.98 6.29 -5.64
CA PHE A 268 -11.58 5.57 -4.51
C PHE A 268 -11.96 6.50 -3.36
N MET A 269 -11.13 7.50 -3.05
CA MET A 269 -11.41 8.46 -1.98
C MET A 269 -12.61 9.37 -2.27
N ASP A 270 -12.86 9.63 -3.55
CA ASP A 270 -13.93 10.54 -4.00
C ASP A 270 -15.15 9.79 -4.58
N ASP A 271 -15.21 8.46 -4.37
CA ASP A 271 -16.27 7.56 -4.86
C ASP A 271 -16.51 7.67 -6.39
N LEU A 272 -15.44 7.99 -7.13
CA LEU A 272 -15.44 8.09 -8.59
C LEU A 272 -15.17 6.72 -9.25
N PRO A 273 -15.63 6.50 -10.48
CA PRO A 273 -15.28 5.32 -11.25
C PRO A 273 -13.76 5.21 -11.41
N ILE A 274 -13.21 4.00 -11.19
CA ILE A 274 -11.79 3.75 -11.43
C ILE A 274 -11.63 3.28 -12.87
N GLU A 275 -11.02 4.14 -13.68
CA GLU A 275 -10.78 3.93 -15.10
C GLU A 275 -9.32 4.24 -15.45
N ASN A 276 -8.88 3.81 -16.64
CA ASN A 276 -7.58 4.18 -17.14
C ASN A 276 -7.54 5.68 -17.40
N ASP A 277 -6.53 6.37 -16.88
CA ASP A 277 -6.27 7.75 -17.24
C ASP A 277 -5.58 7.81 -18.61
N PRO A 278 -6.23 8.35 -19.66
CA PRO A 278 -5.66 8.43 -21.00
C PRO A 278 -4.46 9.38 -21.09
N SER A 279 -4.25 10.25 -20.10
CA SER A 279 -3.10 11.17 -20.03
C SER A 279 -1.79 10.48 -19.60
N TRP A 280 -1.86 9.27 -19.06
CA TRP A 280 -0.69 8.51 -18.67
C TRP A 280 -0.04 7.84 -19.89
N PRO A 281 1.24 8.12 -20.19
CA PRO A 281 1.95 7.45 -21.27
C PRO A 281 2.02 5.94 -20.93
N GLY A 282 1.23 5.18 -21.65
CA GLY A 282 0.86 3.84 -21.47
C GLY A 282 1.91 2.84 -21.10
N HIS A 283 1.74 2.01 -20.18
CA HIS A 283 2.22 0.61 -20.09
C HIS A 283 1.54 -0.13 -18.94
N VAL A 284 0.76 0.54 -18.11
CA VAL A 284 -0.02 -0.13 -17.06
C VAL A 284 -1.46 0.26 -17.24
N ARG A 285 -2.23 -0.71 -17.69
CA ARG A 285 -3.68 -0.61 -17.82
C ARG A 285 -4.32 -1.26 -16.60
N LEU A 286 -5.45 -0.71 -16.18
CA LEU A 286 -6.39 -1.46 -15.38
C LEU A 286 -6.76 -2.70 -16.15
N TYR A 287 -6.39 -3.85 -15.59
CA TYR A 287 -6.71 -5.12 -16.22
C TYR A 287 -8.16 -5.50 -15.92
N GLU A 288 -8.56 -5.32 -14.67
CA GLU A 288 -9.87 -5.73 -14.21
C GLU A 288 -10.27 -4.98 -12.92
N VAL A 289 -11.55 -4.68 -12.78
CA VAL A 289 -12.14 -4.10 -11.57
C VAL A 289 -13.25 -5.02 -11.10
N HIS A 290 -13.05 -5.65 -9.96
CA HIS A 290 -14.04 -6.52 -9.33
C HIS A 290 -14.73 -5.77 -8.20
N ARG A 291 -16.06 -5.77 -8.20
CA ARG A 291 -16.87 -5.28 -7.09
C ARG A 291 -17.45 -6.46 -6.36
N GLY A 292 -17.46 -6.41 -5.03
CA GLY A 292 -18.15 -7.37 -4.20
C GLY A 292 -19.64 -7.51 -4.57
N LYS A 293 -20.28 -8.59 -4.16
CA LYS A 293 -21.70 -8.88 -4.48
C LYS A 293 -22.58 -7.72 -4.08
N HIS A 294 -23.29 -7.15 -5.05
CA HIS A 294 -24.41 -6.26 -4.75
C HIS A 294 -25.52 -7.07 -4.08
N HIS A 295 -25.76 -6.86 -2.80
CA HIS A 295 -27.09 -7.10 -2.27
C HIS A 295 -27.95 -5.88 -2.68
N PRO A 296 -29.01 -6.05 -3.48
CA PRO A 296 -29.96 -4.98 -3.69
C PRO A 296 -30.51 -4.57 -2.31
N PRO A 297 -30.73 -3.27 -2.07
CA PRO A 297 -31.33 -2.85 -0.81
C PRO A 297 -32.66 -3.59 -0.66
N THR A 298 -32.83 -4.29 0.43
CA THR A 298 -34.13 -4.85 0.82
C THR A 298 -35.10 -3.69 0.93
N ARG A 299 -36.00 -3.57 -0.05
CA ARG A 299 -37.15 -2.67 0.05
C ARG A 299 -38.00 -3.15 1.24
N GLY A 300 -37.90 -2.43 2.36
CA GLY A 300 -38.86 -2.47 3.44
C GLY A 300 -40.04 -1.56 3.15
#